data_72870585fcf4220931de735be67dfb35
#
_entry.id   72870585fcf4220931de735be67dfb35
#
_cell.length_a   1.000
_cell.length_b   1.000
_cell.length_c   1.000
_cell.angle_alpha   90.00
_cell.angle_beta   90.00
_cell.angle_gamma   90.00
#
_symmetry.space_group_name_H-M   'P 1'
#
loop_
_entity.id
_entity.type
_entity.pdbx_description
1 polymer ?
#
loop_
_entity_poly.entity_id
_entity_poly.type
_entity_poly.pdbx_seq_one_letter_code
_entity_poly.pdbx_strand_id
1 'polypeptide(L)'
;MAINRNLVKPIVWIMVGVFTASTVWWAVSDYFAKADPRSARHLREVADQINRSMPVMIDKETELMPSAGYDGMLVYNYRLVSYSASQIDPRKFAAGVKEKVTQSACNRPETRDDFLKNGVTLRYSYFDKDNQHIATVDVTPADCGF
;
A
#
# COMPACT_ATOMS: atom_id res chain seq x y z
N MET A 1 3.99 54.90 38.99
CA MET A 1 4.15 54.57 37.58
C MET A 1 3.00 53.65 37.15
N ALA A 2 2.03 54.19 36.44
CA ALA A 2 0.84 53.40 36.06
C ALA A 2 1.16 52.58 34.80
N ILE A 3 1.17 51.30 34.93
CA ILE A 3 1.36 50.36 33.77
C ILE A 3 0.10 50.48 32.94
N ASN A 4 0.25 50.92 31.69
CA ASN A 4 -0.85 51.11 30.75
C ASN A 4 -1.49 49.75 30.39
N ARG A 5 -2.63 49.44 30.96
CA ARG A 5 -3.39 48.18 30.84
C ARG A 5 -3.81 47.87 29.39
N ASN A 6 -3.68 48.83 28.48
CA ASN A 6 -4.06 48.66 27.08
C ASN A 6 -2.96 48.04 26.19
N LEU A 7 -1.69 48.02 26.67
CA LEU A 7 -0.59 47.40 25.93
C LEU A 7 -0.42 45.88 26.20
N VAL A 8 -0.98 45.39 27.28
CA VAL A 8 -0.83 43.98 27.67
C VAL A 8 -1.76 43.05 26.88
N LYS A 9 -2.94 43.55 26.47
CA LYS A 9 -3.92 42.74 25.75
C LYS A 9 -3.43 42.19 24.41
N PRO A 10 -2.82 42.95 23.49
CA PRO A 10 -2.38 42.40 22.21
C PRO A 10 -1.22 41.43 22.35
N ILE A 11 -0.33 41.61 23.33
CA ILE A 11 0.82 40.72 23.58
C ILE A 11 0.35 39.35 24.07
N VAL A 12 -0.67 39.30 24.94
CA VAL A 12 -1.22 38.05 25.45
C VAL A 12 -1.92 37.24 24.34
N TRP A 13 -2.64 37.91 23.44
CA TRP A 13 -3.27 37.26 22.30
C TRP A 13 -2.29 36.69 21.28
N ILE A 14 -1.17 37.40 21.02
CA ILE A 14 -0.09 36.95 20.13
C ILE A 14 0.61 35.72 20.72
N MET A 15 0.87 35.73 22.04
CA MET A 15 1.51 34.60 22.71
C MET A 15 0.63 33.34 22.72
N VAL A 16 -0.68 33.50 22.92
CA VAL A 16 -1.64 32.35 22.85
C VAL A 16 -1.74 31.82 21.41
N GLY A 17 -1.78 32.67 20.40
CA GLY A 17 -1.86 32.28 19.00
C GLY A 17 -0.62 31.50 18.51
N VAL A 18 0.56 31.91 18.91
CA VAL A 18 1.82 31.24 18.57
C VAL A 18 1.94 29.87 19.26
N PHE A 19 1.47 29.77 20.50
CA PHE A 19 1.54 28.51 21.26
C PHE A 19 0.60 27.44 20.69
N THR A 20 -0.59 27.82 20.25
CA THR A 20 -1.55 26.87 19.66
C THR A 20 -1.13 26.39 18.27
N ALA A 21 -0.53 27.25 17.44
CA ALA A 21 -0.07 26.86 16.10
C ALA A 21 1.12 25.89 16.16
N SER A 22 2.05 26.09 17.09
CA SER A 22 3.23 25.21 17.22
C SER A 22 2.89 23.83 17.78
N THR A 23 1.94 23.75 18.73
CA THR A 23 1.50 22.47 19.31
C THR A 23 0.67 21.64 18.31
N VAL A 24 -0.15 22.27 17.48
CA VAL A 24 -0.92 21.60 16.45
C VAL A 24 -0.01 21.07 15.34
N TRP A 25 0.98 21.86 14.92
CA TRP A 25 1.95 21.44 13.91
C TRP A 25 2.77 20.22 14.36
N TRP A 26 3.20 20.22 15.63
CA TRP A 26 3.97 19.09 16.17
C TRP A 26 3.13 17.82 16.28
N ALA A 27 1.88 17.90 16.72
CA ALA A 27 0.97 16.77 16.80
C ALA A 27 0.63 16.19 15.42
N VAL A 28 0.46 17.03 14.40
CA VAL A 28 0.19 16.62 13.02
C VAL A 28 1.42 15.96 12.40
N SER A 29 2.61 16.55 12.56
CA SER A 29 3.85 15.96 12.02
C SER A 29 4.19 14.60 12.67
N ASP A 30 3.96 14.45 13.98
CA ASP A 30 4.18 13.19 14.71
C ASP A 30 3.17 12.09 14.30
N TYR A 31 1.94 12.49 13.96
CA TYR A 31 0.92 11.56 13.45
C TYR A 31 1.28 11.00 12.07
N PHE A 32 1.82 11.82 11.15
CA PHE A 32 2.26 11.38 9.83
C PHE A 32 3.61 10.65 9.87
N ALA A 33 4.51 11.00 10.81
CA ALA A 33 5.80 10.33 10.96
C ALA A 33 5.70 8.90 11.53
N LYS A 34 4.55 8.54 12.11
CA LYS A 34 4.30 7.22 12.76
C LYS A 34 3.36 6.31 11.98
N ALA A 35 3.06 6.60 10.72
CA ALA A 35 2.31 5.65 9.90
C ALA A 35 3.18 4.42 9.64
N ASP A 36 2.92 3.33 10.36
CA ASP A 36 3.56 2.05 10.11
C ASP A 36 3.24 1.64 8.66
N PRO A 37 4.26 1.50 7.77
CA PRO A 37 4.04 1.11 6.38
C PRO A 37 3.37 -0.25 6.23
N ARG A 38 3.39 -1.09 7.27
CA ARG A 38 2.72 -2.39 7.33
C ARG A 38 1.27 -2.30 7.77
N SER A 39 0.83 -1.16 8.32
CA SER A 39 -0.52 -1.04 8.88
C SER A 39 -1.60 -1.24 7.83
N ALA A 40 -2.68 -1.91 8.20
CA ALA A 40 -3.83 -2.13 7.35
C ALA A 40 -4.41 -0.81 6.79
N ARG A 41 -4.34 0.29 7.55
CA ARG A 41 -4.75 1.62 7.08
C ARG A 41 -3.93 2.07 5.89
N HIS A 42 -2.60 2.10 6.05
CA HIS A 42 -1.67 2.53 5.00
C HIS A 42 -1.81 1.67 3.74
N LEU A 43 -1.85 0.35 3.90
CA LEU A 43 -1.96 -0.57 2.76
C LEU A 43 -3.32 -0.51 2.06
N ARG A 44 -4.42 -0.18 2.77
CA ARG A 44 -5.70 0.12 2.12
C ARG A 44 -5.65 1.43 1.32
N GLU A 45 -5.04 2.47 1.85
CA GLU A 45 -4.86 3.74 1.13
C GLU A 45 -4.05 3.54 -0.16
N VAL A 46 -3.00 2.71 -0.11
CA VAL A 46 -2.23 2.30 -1.30
C VAL A 46 -3.11 1.53 -2.29
N ALA A 47 -3.86 0.53 -1.81
CA ALA A 47 -4.77 -0.24 -2.65
C ALA A 47 -5.83 0.66 -3.30
N ASP A 48 -6.41 1.61 -2.56
CA ASP A 48 -7.39 2.56 -3.08
C ASP A 48 -6.80 3.46 -4.17
N GLN A 49 -5.54 3.86 -4.07
CA GLN A 49 -4.85 4.60 -5.12
C GLN A 49 -4.67 3.77 -6.39
N ILE A 50 -4.24 2.50 -6.26
CA ILE A 50 -4.12 1.55 -7.36
C ILE A 50 -5.49 1.36 -8.03
N ASN A 51 -6.53 1.20 -7.23
CA ASN A 51 -7.89 0.88 -7.67
C ASN A 51 -8.58 2.01 -8.46
N ARG A 52 -8.09 3.24 -8.40
CA ARG A 52 -8.62 4.37 -9.21
C ARG A 52 -8.53 4.13 -10.73
N SER A 53 -7.59 3.28 -11.15
CA SER A 53 -7.37 2.95 -12.55
C SER A 53 -7.79 1.53 -12.92
N MET A 54 -8.38 0.79 -11.97
CA MET A 54 -8.75 -0.62 -12.18
C MET A 54 -10.22 -0.76 -12.62
N PRO A 55 -10.55 -1.83 -13.37
CA PRO A 55 -9.64 -2.85 -13.92
C PRO A 55 -8.81 -2.36 -15.11
N VAL A 56 -7.62 -2.94 -15.32
CA VAL A 56 -6.76 -2.59 -16.46
C VAL A 56 -6.08 -3.83 -17.03
N MET A 57 -6.05 -3.96 -18.36
CA MET A 57 -5.29 -5.00 -19.05
C MET A 57 -3.79 -4.71 -18.92
N ILE A 58 -3.03 -5.64 -18.35
CA ILE A 58 -1.57 -5.55 -18.24
C ILE A 58 -0.86 -6.23 -19.41
N ASP A 59 -1.54 -7.19 -20.02
CA ASP A 59 -1.18 -7.82 -21.28
C ASP A 59 -2.44 -8.32 -22.02
N LYS A 60 -2.29 -9.08 -23.10
CA LYS A 60 -3.40 -9.54 -23.94
C LYS A 60 -4.34 -10.54 -23.24
N GLU A 61 -3.87 -11.18 -22.18
CA GLU A 61 -4.57 -12.30 -21.52
C GLU A 61 -4.80 -12.06 -20.04
N THR A 62 -4.16 -11.02 -19.46
CA THR A 62 -4.17 -10.76 -18.03
C THR A 62 -4.70 -9.36 -17.72
N GLU A 63 -5.72 -9.32 -16.90
CA GLU A 63 -6.31 -8.10 -16.36
C GLU A 63 -5.98 -7.94 -14.88
N LEU A 64 -5.50 -6.78 -14.47
CA LEU A 64 -5.35 -6.43 -13.06
C LEU A 64 -6.70 -5.93 -12.56
N MET A 65 -7.22 -6.60 -11.54
CA MET A 65 -8.47 -6.31 -10.84
C MET A 65 -8.20 -5.45 -9.61
N PRO A 66 -9.23 -4.94 -8.93
CA PRO A 66 -9.04 -4.18 -7.70
C PRO A 66 -8.19 -4.92 -6.67
N SER A 67 -7.19 -4.20 -6.15
CA SER A 67 -6.26 -4.65 -5.12
C SER A 67 -6.85 -4.45 -3.72
N ALA A 68 -6.27 -5.09 -2.69
CA ALA A 68 -6.69 -4.95 -1.30
C ALA A 68 -5.49 -4.85 -0.35
N GLY A 69 -5.62 -4.04 0.71
CA GLY A 69 -4.61 -3.88 1.75
C GLY A 69 -5.06 -4.48 3.08
N TYR A 70 -4.20 -5.26 3.70
CA TYR A 70 -4.37 -5.85 5.03
C TYR A 70 -3.16 -5.54 5.89
N ASP A 71 -3.19 -5.87 7.16
CA ASP A 71 -2.04 -5.69 8.04
C ASP A 71 -0.85 -6.55 7.56
N GLY A 72 0.26 -5.90 7.22
CA GLY A 72 1.45 -6.55 6.68
C GLY A 72 1.34 -7.16 5.29
N MET A 73 0.24 -6.94 4.55
CA MET A 73 0.02 -7.57 3.24
C MET A 73 -0.70 -6.67 2.24
N LEU A 74 -0.16 -6.59 1.02
CA LEU A 74 -0.82 -5.98 -0.13
C LEU A 74 -1.18 -7.09 -1.13
N VAL A 75 -2.45 -7.15 -1.54
CA VAL A 75 -2.99 -8.19 -2.42
C VAL A 75 -3.29 -7.60 -3.80
N TYR A 76 -2.69 -8.17 -4.82
CA TYR A 76 -2.99 -7.91 -6.23
C TYR A 76 -3.86 -9.06 -6.78
N ASN A 77 -4.98 -8.72 -7.39
CA ASN A 77 -5.89 -9.69 -8.00
C ASN A 77 -5.76 -9.63 -9.52
N TYR A 78 -5.51 -10.76 -10.15
CA TYR A 78 -5.38 -10.89 -11.60
C TYR A 78 -6.44 -11.83 -12.17
N ARG A 79 -7.03 -11.46 -13.30
CA ARG A 79 -7.94 -12.30 -14.04
C ARG A 79 -7.34 -12.71 -15.39
N LEU A 80 -7.35 -14.01 -15.67
CA LEU A 80 -6.97 -14.56 -16.97
C LEU A 80 -8.20 -14.57 -17.88
N VAL A 81 -8.31 -13.59 -18.77
CA VAL A 81 -9.55 -13.30 -19.52
C VAL A 81 -9.93 -14.36 -20.55
N SER A 82 -8.98 -15.21 -20.95
CA SER A 82 -9.17 -16.21 -22.01
C SER A 82 -9.17 -17.66 -21.52
N TYR A 83 -8.91 -17.90 -20.23
CA TYR A 83 -8.72 -19.25 -19.70
C TYR A 83 -9.78 -19.60 -18.65
N SER A 84 -10.18 -20.89 -18.62
CA SER A 84 -10.96 -21.48 -17.52
C SER A 84 -10.03 -22.18 -16.54
N ALA A 85 -10.36 -22.18 -15.25
CA ALA A 85 -9.58 -22.85 -14.21
C ALA A 85 -9.38 -24.35 -14.49
N SER A 86 -10.36 -25.01 -15.13
CA SER A 86 -10.27 -26.41 -15.53
C SER A 86 -9.18 -26.71 -16.56
N GLN A 87 -8.68 -25.72 -17.28
CA GLN A 87 -7.63 -25.85 -18.30
C GLN A 87 -6.24 -25.66 -17.72
N ILE A 88 -6.14 -25.25 -16.46
CA ILE A 88 -4.88 -24.84 -15.80
C ILE A 88 -4.57 -25.79 -14.66
N ASP A 89 -3.37 -26.36 -14.64
CA ASP A 89 -2.83 -27.03 -13.46
C ASP A 89 -2.39 -25.98 -12.44
N PRO A 90 -3.08 -25.82 -11.29
CA PRO A 90 -2.78 -24.74 -10.34
C PRO A 90 -1.37 -24.78 -9.78
N ARG A 91 -0.80 -25.98 -9.59
CA ARG A 91 0.55 -26.15 -9.01
C ARG A 91 1.63 -25.72 -10.00
N LYS A 92 1.51 -26.16 -11.25
CA LYS A 92 2.46 -25.77 -12.32
C LYS A 92 2.36 -24.28 -12.62
N PHE A 93 1.15 -23.76 -12.64
CA PHE A 93 0.91 -22.32 -12.83
C PHE A 93 1.54 -21.50 -11.69
N ALA A 94 1.25 -21.85 -10.44
CA ALA A 94 1.84 -21.15 -9.27
C ALA A 94 3.37 -21.18 -9.28
N ALA A 95 3.98 -22.33 -9.59
CA ALA A 95 5.44 -22.45 -9.67
C ALA A 95 6.05 -21.54 -10.73
N GLY A 96 5.47 -21.53 -11.94
CA GLY A 96 5.95 -20.68 -13.04
C GLY A 96 5.76 -19.19 -12.78
N VAL A 97 4.66 -18.81 -12.14
CA VAL A 97 4.38 -17.42 -11.78
C VAL A 97 5.26 -16.95 -10.63
N LYS A 98 5.50 -17.79 -9.61
CA LYS A 98 6.31 -17.43 -8.42
C LYS A 98 7.67 -16.86 -8.79
N GLU A 99 8.38 -17.51 -9.69
CA GLU A 99 9.70 -17.04 -10.14
C GLU A 99 9.61 -15.64 -10.77
N LYS A 100 8.67 -15.44 -11.69
CA LYS A 100 8.49 -14.17 -12.42
C LYS A 100 8.08 -13.02 -11.51
N VAL A 101 7.09 -13.24 -10.64
CA VAL A 101 6.63 -12.16 -9.74
C VAL A 101 7.66 -11.83 -8.68
N THR A 102 8.41 -12.82 -8.17
CA THR A 102 9.51 -12.60 -7.23
C THR A 102 10.60 -11.76 -7.86
N GLN A 103 11.06 -12.14 -9.05
CA GLN A 103 12.08 -11.37 -9.77
C GLN A 103 11.60 -9.94 -10.05
N SER A 104 10.36 -9.77 -10.48
CA SER A 104 9.78 -8.44 -10.73
C SER A 104 9.69 -7.61 -9.46
N ALA A 105 9.18 -8.18 -8.37
CA ALA A 105 8.99 -7.47 -7.11
C ALA A 105 10.31 -7.07 -6.45
N CYS A 106 11.32 -7.96 -6.48
CA CYS A 106 12.63 -7.68 -5.90
C CYS A 106 13.45 -6.65 -6.71
N ASN A 107 13.23 -6.54 -8.02
CA ASN A 107 13.98 -5.65 -8.89
C ASN A 107 13.35 -4.26 -9.06
N ARG A 108 12.06 -4.10 -8.80
CA ARG A 108 11.38 -2.80 -8.90
C ARG A 108 11.54 -2.01 -7.61
N PRO A 109 12.09 -0.78 -7.64
CA PRO A 109 12.25 0.05 -6.45
C PRO A 109 10.93 0.25 -5.68
N GLU A 110 9.81 0.48 -6.40
CA GLU A 110 8.50 0.76 -5.81
C GLU A 110 7.99 -0.42 -4.95
N THR A 111 8.22 -1.66 -5.40
CA THR A 111 7.81 -2.84 -4.63
C THR A 111 8.84 -3.25 -3.59
N ARG A 112 10.12 -3.16 -3.95
CA ARG A 112 11.22 -3.55 -3.08
C ARG A 112 11.37 -2.61 -1.89
N ASP A 113 11.49 -1.31 -2.15
CA ASP A 113 11.86 -0.32 -1.14
C ASP A 113 10.65 0.16 -0.32
N ASP A 114 9.48 0.30 -0.96
CA ASP A 114 8.28 0.80 -0.28
C ASP A 114 7.53 -0.31 0.49
N PHE A 115 7.62 -1.57 0.05
CA PHE A 115 6.88 -2.68 0.68
C PHE A 115 7.78 -3.75 1.28
N LEU A 116 8.57 -4.48 0.48
CA LEU A 116 9.29 -5.67 0.92
C LEU A 116 10.32 -5.34 2.01
N LYS A 117 11.13 -4.30 1.86
CA LYS A 117 12.08 -3.85 2.89
C LYS A 117 11.41 -3.40 4.19
N ASN A 118 10.15 -2.96 4.10
CA ASN A 118 9.34 -2.58 5.24
C ASN A 118 8.57 -3.75 5.87
N GLY A 119 8.84 -4.99 5.45
CA GLY A 119 8.24 -6.18 6.01
C GLY A 119 6.82 -6.49 5.50
N VAL A 120 6.41 -5.88 4.37
CA VAL A 120 5.12 -6.16 3.73
C VAL A 120 5.27 -7.34 2.78
N THR A 121 4.33 -8.30 2.86
CA THR A 121 4.19 -9.39 1.90
C THR A 121 3.34 -8.93 0.71
N LEU A 122 3.78 -9.23 -0.50
CA LEU A 122 3.00 -9.01 -1.72
C LEU A 122 2.33 -10.32 -2.13
N ARG A 123 1.00 -10.35 -2.13
CA ARG A 123 0.20 -11.49 -2.54
C ARG A 123 -0.36 -11.28 -3.93
N TYR A 124 -0.18 -12.26 -4.80
CA TYR A 124 -0.68 -12.31 -6.17
C TYR A 124 -1.71 -13.41 -6.29
N SER A 125 -2.99 -13.04 -6.41
CA SER A 125 -4.10 -13.97 -6.54
C SER A 125 -4.59 -14.01 -7.98
N TYR A 126 -4.70 -15.18 -8.56
CA TYR A 126 -5.10 -15.39 -9.95
C TYR A 126 -6.46 -16.06 -10.02
N PHE A 127 -7.29 -15.51 -10.89
CA PHE A 127 -8.65 -15.98 -11.19
C PHE A 127 -8.80 -16.26 -12.68
N ASP A 128 -9.72 -17.11 -13.04
CA ASP A 128 -10.06 -17.39 -14.42
C ASP A 128 -11.05 -16.35 -15.01
N LYS A 129 -11.44 -16.53 -16.27
CA LYS A 129 -12.41 -15.66 -16.96
C LYS A 129 -13.77 -15.57 -16.25
N ASP A 130 -14.15 -16.58 -15.47
CA ASP A 130 -15.40 -16.68 -14.74
C ASP A 130 -15.25 -16.36 -13.24
N ASN A 131 -14.10 -15.72 -12.85
CA ASN A 131 -13.73 -15.39 -11.47
C ASN A 131 -13.55 -16.61 -10.54
N GLN A 132 -13.28 -17.80 -11.08
CA GLN A 132 -12.90 -18.95 -10.28
C GLN A 132 -11.43 -18.84 -9.89
N HIS A 133 -11.11 -19.05 -8.62
CA HIS A 133 -9.74 -18.99 -8.12
C HIS A 133 -8.88 -20.08 -8.74
N ILE A 134 -7.71 -19.71 -9.25
CA ILE A 134 -6.72 -20.63 -9.84
C ILE A 134 -5.59 -20.90 -8.84
N ALA A 135 -4.90 -19.84 -8.42
CA ALA A 135 -3.72 -19.96 -7.57
C ALA A 135 -3.44 -18.65 -6.83
N THR A 136 -2.72 -18.76 -5.72
CA THR A 136 -2.17 -17.62 -4.98
C THR A 136 -0.67 -17.82 -4.79
N VAL A 137 0.09 -16.75 -4.99
CA VAL A 137 1.55 -16.72 -4.84
C VAL A 137 1.92 -15.53 -3.96
N ASP A 138 2.70 -15.77 -2.91
CA ASP A 138 3.22 -14.73 -2.03
C ASP A 138 4.69 -14.44 -2.33
N VAL A 139 5.06 -13.17 -2.36
CA VAL A 139 6.45 -12.70 -2.34
C VAL A 139 6.68 -12.04 -0.99
N THR A 140 7.53 -12.66 -0.19
CA THR A 140 7.88 -12.18 1.16
C THR A 140 9.18 -11.39 1.14
N PRO A 141 9.48 -10.59 2.17
CA PRO A 141 10.81 -9.97 2.32
C PRO A 141 11.96 -10.96 2.17
N ALA A 142 11.84 -12.15 2.76
CA ALA A 142 12.86 -13.20 2.69
C ALA A 142 13.15 -13.70 1.26
N ASP A 143 12.15 -13.69 0.38
CA ASP A 143 12.34 -14.03 -1.05
C ASP A 143 13.29 -13.05 -1.77
N CYS A 144 13.46 -11.84 -1.23
CA CYS A 144 14.35 -10.80 -1.77
C CYS A 144 15.60 -10.57 -0.90
N GLY A 145 15.81 -11.37 0.14
CA GLY A 145 17.00 -11.29 1.00
C GLY A 145 16.91 -10.23 2.11
N PHE A 146 15.71 -9.85 2.54
CA PHE A 146 15.46 -8.90 3.64
C PHE A 146 15.06 -9.60 4.93
#